data_136212f100c70c9de704f09ee92931b1
#
_entry.id   136212f100c70c9de704f09ee92931b1
#
_cell.length_a   1.000
_cell.length_b   1.000
_cell.length_c   1.000
_cell.angle_alpha   90.00
_cell.angle_beta   90.00
_cell.angle_gamma   90.00
#
_symmetry.space_group_name_H-M   'P 1'
#
loop_
_entity.id
_entity.type
_entity.pdbx_description
1 polymer ?
#
loop_
_entity_poly.entity_id
_entity_poly.type
_entity_poly.pdbx_seq_one_letter_code
_entity_poly.pdbx_strand_id
1 'polypeptide(L)'
;MRERIETIPVTDAFSSGDECPFCYLEREVEQRVIRYVLGPGASYMEPDVRAATDSAGFCRHHYQKMHDYGNALGSALMMQTYYACLLDEWEKQMGDFRLPDKRPLLNLGKQKQAELPLLDWVRSKGDSCYICGRIEENLDRYYSTFFVLIKDPEFREKVEQSKGFCVHHFAQLLEHAQKELPNGQLEWFYKTVLKLMGENLVRVKEDIDWFVEKHDYRQASAPWKTAMDAVPRGMQKLKGGHPSDKPYKTDF
;
A
#
# COMPACT_ATOMS: atom_id res chain seq x y z
N MET A 1 -22.79 -18.79 -0.45
CA MET A 1 -22.32 -17.73 0.52
C MET A 1 -23.38 -16.65 0.68
N ARG A 2 -23.75 -16.21 1.90
CA ARG A 2 -24.55 -14.97 2.08
C ARG A 2 -23.59 -13.79 1.95
N GLU A 3 -23.71 -13.01 0.89
CA GLU A 3 -22.96 -11.77 0.71
C GLU A 3 -23.32 -10.79 1.84
N ARG A 4 -22.30 -10.30 2.52
CA ARG A 4 -22.40 -9.20 3.48
C ARG A 4 -21.62 -8.03 2.93
N ILE A 5 -22.03 -6.81 3.23
CA ILE A 5 -21.39 -5.57 2.75
C ILE A 5 -19.87 -5.61 2.99
N GLU A 6 -19.43 -6.18 4.11
CA GLU A 6 -18.01 -6.28 4.50
C GLU A 6 -17.23 -7.30 3.65
N THR A 7 -17.90 -8.31 3.07
CA THR A 7 -17.24 -9.39 2.29
C THR A 7 -17.16 -9.10 0.80
N ILE A 8 -18.00 -8.19 0.28
CA ILE A 8 -18.06 -7.85 -1.14
C ILE A 8 -16.70 -7.39 -1.68
N PRO A 9 -16.00 -6.40 -1.08
CA PRO A 9 -14.73 -5.92 -1.63
C PRO A 9 -13.68 -7.03 -1.78
N VAL A 10 -13.59 -7.92 -0.78
CA VAL A 10 -12.62 -9.03 -0.81
C VAL A 10 -13.02 -10.05 -1.86
N THR A 11 -14.31 -10.38 -1.98
CA THR A 11 -14.80 -11.31 -3.01
C THR A 11 -14.57 -10.76 -4.42
N ASP A 12 -14.81 -9.47 -4.64
CA ASP A 12 -14.59 -8.79 -5.90
C ASP A 12 -13.11 -8.77 -6.28
N ALA A 13 -12.23 -8.51 -5.31
CA ALA A 13 -10.78 -8.52 -5.52
C ALA A 13 -10.28 -9.89 -6.02
N PHE A 14 -10.77 -10.99 -5.43
CA PHE A 14 -10.41 -12.34 -5.88
C PHE A 14 -11.09 -12.76 -7.19
N SER A 15 -12.08 -12.03 -7.65
CA SER A 15 -12.77 -12.22 -8.93
C SER A 15 -12.27 -11.26 -10.02
N SER A 16 -11.46 -10.25 -9.68
CA SER A 16 -10.98 -9.19 -10.60
C SER A 16 -10.00 -9.68 -11.67
N GLY A 17 -9.32 -10.80 -11.42
CA GLY A 17 -8.23 -11.28 -12.28
C GLY A 17 -6.94 -10.47 -12.16
N ASP A 18 -6.82 -9.59 -11.17
CA ASP A 18 -5.60 -8.85 -10.86
C ASP A 18 -4.44 -9.80 -10.48
N GLU A 19 -3.20 -9.37 -10.65
CA GLU A 19 -2.01 -10.16 -10.26
C GLU A 19 -1.91 -10.34 -8.75
N CYS A 20 -2.56 -9.46 -7.98
CA CYS A 20 -2.64 -9.55 -6.53
C CYS A 20 -3.95 -8.95 -6.04
N PRO A 21 -4.87 -9.74 -5.47
CA PRO A 21 -6.14 -9.22 -4.96
C PRO A 21 -5.99 -8.11 -3.91
N PHE A 22 -4.95 -8.17 -3.08
CA PHE A 22 -4.70 -7.11 -2.09
C PHE A 22 -4.16 -5.82 -2.73
N CYS A 23 -3.42 -5.89 -3.85
CA CYS A 23 -3.10 -4.68 -4.63
C CYS A 23 -4.35 -4.03 -5.22
N TYR A 24 -5.32 -4.85 -5.66
CA TYR A 24 -6.62 -4.35 -6.10
C TYR A 24 -7.33 -3.60 -4.96
N LEU A 25 -7.41 -4.20 -3.77
CA LEU A 25 -8.03 -3.59 -2.59
C LEU A 25 -7.32 -2.32 -2.15
N GLU A 26 -5.98 -2.33 -2.11
CA GLU A 26 -5.15 -1.18 -1.79
C GLU A 26 -5.47 0.01 -2.71
N ARG A 27 -5.48 -0.23 -4.02
CA ARG A 27 -5.82 0.77 -5.04
C ARG A 27 -7.22 1.33 -4.88
N GLU A 28 -8.22 0.48 -4.64
CA GLU A 28 -9.61 0.92 -4.43
C GLU A 28 -9.76 1.77 -3.16
N VAL A 29 -9.04 1.42 -2.08
CA VAL A 29 -9.01 2.22 -0.84
C VAL A 29 -8.34 3.56 -1.10
N GLU A 30 -7.15 3.56 -1.72
CA GLU A 30 -6.39 4.77 -2.02
C GLU A 30 -7.22 5.76 -2.84
N GLN A 31 -7.83 5.30 -3.94
CA GLN A 31 -8.68 6.13 -4.79
C GLN A 31 -9.88 6.70 -4.03
N ARG A 32 -10.52 5.87 -3.19
CA ARG A 32 -11.65 6.30 -2.36
C ARG A 32 -11.25 7.35 -1.34
N VAL A 33 -10.09 7.19 -0.69
CA VAL A 33 -9.60 8.16 0.31
C VAL A 33 -9.23 9.48 -0.36
N ILE A 34 -8.53 9.46 -1.49
CA ILE A 34 -8.20 10.67 -2.25
C ILE A 34 -9.49 11.39 -2.70
N ARG A 35 -10.46 10.64 -3.23
CA ARG A 35 -11.75 11.19 -3.64
C ARG A 35 -12.55 11.75 -2.45
N TYR A 36 -12.50 11.07 -1.30
CA TYR A 36 -13.13 11.57 -0.08
C TYR A 36 -12.53 12.90 0.34
N VAL A 37 -11.21 13.00 0.38
CA VAL A 37 -10.53 14.22 0.85
C VAL A 37 -10.64 15.35 -0.16
N LEU A 38 -10.43 15.11 -1.47
CA LEU A 38 -10.30 16.16 -2.49
C LEU A 38 -11.50 16.27 -3.46
N GLY A 39 -12.43 15.32 -3.38
CA GLY A 39 -13.53 15.24 -4.35
C GLY A 39 -14.65 16.26 -4.12
N PRO A 40 -15.76 16.11 -4.88
CA PRO A 40 -16.86 17.07 -4.87
C PRO A 40 -17.56 17.25 -3.52
N GLY A 41 -17.44 16.26 -2.61
CA GLY A 41 -17.96 16.35 -1.24
C GLY A 41 -17.24 17.36 -0.37
N ALA A 42 -16.09 17.88 -0.84
CA ALA A 42 -15.28 18.89 -0.16
C ALA A 42 -14.96 18.57 1.31
N SER A 43 -14.70 17.29 1.60
CA SER A 43 -14.41 16.85 2.98
C SER A 43 -13.17 17.55 3.58
N TYR A 44 -12.31 18.11 2.73
CA TYR A 44 -11.22 19.00 3.18
C TYR A 44 -11.70 20.26 3.92
N MET A 45 -12.99 20.58 3.89
CA MET A 45 -13.59 21.68 4.68
C MET A 45 -14.07 21.23 6.06
N GLU A 46 -14.23 19.91 6.29
CA GLU A 46 -14.72 19.38 7.55
C GLU A 46 -13.66 19.49 8.66
N PRO A 47 -14.01 19.99 9.86
CA PRO A 47 -13.03 20.21 10.94
C PRO A 47 -12.31 18.95 11.41
N ASP A 48 -12.99 17.82 11.47
CA ASP A 48 -12.44 16.53 11.88
C ASP A 48 -11.46 15.97 10.83
N VAL A 49 -11.78 16.12 9.53
CA VAL A 49 -10.88 15.75 8.44
C VAL A 49 -9.63 16.64 8.46
N ARG A 50 -9.81 17.95 8.69
CA ARG A 50 -8.70 18.90 8.82
C ARG A 50 -7.80 18.56 9.99
N ALA A 51 -8.37 18.31 11.16
CA ALA A 51 -7.60 17.91 12.33
C ALA A 51 -6.78 16.63 12.09
N ALA A 52 -7.38 15.63 11.43
CA ALA A 52 -6.71 14.37 11.11
C ALA A 52 -5.59 14.56 10.07
N THR A 53 -5.82 15.36 9.02
CA THR A 53 -4.81 15.67 8.00
C THR A 53 -3.70 16.58 8.52
N ASP A 54 -4.01 17.52 9.43
CA ASP A 54 -3.03 18.40 10.09
C ASP A 54 -2.14 17.62 11.07
N SER A 55 -2.65 16.54 11.66
CA SER A 55 -1.85 15.67 12.50
C SER A 55 -0.90 14.77 11.70
N ALA A 56 -1.39 14.15 10.65
CA ALA A 56 -0.65 13.11 9.91
C ALA A 56 0.13 13.66 8.70
N GLY A 57 -0.31 14.76 8.08
CA GLY A 57 0.23 15.22 6.81
C GLY A 57 0.05 14.20 5.69
N PHE A 58 0.87 14.30 4.65
CA PHE A 58 0.89 13.39 3.51
C PHE A 58 2.31 13.07 3.09
N CYS A 59 2.58 11.82 2.72
CA CYS A 59 3.88 11.43 2.20
C CYS A 59 4.09 11.95 0.76
N ARG A 60 5.34 11.93 0.31
CA ARG A 60 5.73 12.39 -1.04
C ARG A 60 4.87 11.77 -2.15
N HIS A 61 4.61 10.45 -2.06
CA HIS A 61 3.81 9.73 -3.05
C HIS A 61 2.37 10.25 -3.11
N HIS A 62 1.75 10.45 -1.95
CA HIS A 62 0.36 10.94 -1.90
C HIS A 62 0.24 12.43 -2.24
N TYR A 63 1.24 13.26 -1.92
CA TYR A 63 1.26 14.63 -2.46
C TYR A 63 1.31 14.65 -3.99
N GLN A 64 2.08 13.75 -4.62
CA GLN A 64 2.08 13.63 -6.08
C GLN A 64 0.69 13.28 -6.61
N LYS A 65 0.03 12.27 -6.03
CA LYS A 65 -1.33 11.87 -6.44
C LYS A 65 -2.38 12.94 -6.20
N MET A 66 -2.27 13.70 -5.11
CA MET A 66 -3.14 14.85 -4.82
C MET A 66 -2.95 15.97 -5.85
N HIS A 67 -1.71 16.24 -6.25
CA HIS A 67 -1.40 17.18 -7.32
C HIS A 67 -2.03 16.73 -8.65
N ASP A 68 -1.85 15.46 -9.00
CA ASP A 68 -2.38 14.88 -10.25
C ASP A 68 -3.92 14.81 -10.25
N TYR A 69 -4.55 14.75 -9.09
CA TYR A 69 -6.00 14.85 -8.93
C TYR A 69 -6.54 16.20 -9.39
N GLY A 70 -5.76 17.27 -9.28
CA GLY A 70 -6.06 18.57 -9.86
C GLY A 70 -6.89 19.53 -9.01
N ASN A 71 -7.31 19.14 -7.78
CA ASN A 71 -7.98 20.09 -6.86
C ASN A 71 -6.94 20.94 -6.10
N ALA A 72 -6.38 21.93 -6.79
CA ALA A 72 -5.34 22.80 -6.21
C ALA A 72 -5.83 23.60 -5.00
N LEU A 73 -7.07 24.10 -5.01
CA LEU A 73 -7.62 24.85 -3.89
C LEU A 73 -7.82 23.98 -2.66
N GLY A 74 -8.40 22.79 -2.80
CA GLY A 74 -8.57 21.84 -1.69
C GLY A 74 -7.22 21.44 -1.09
N SER A 75 -6.24 21.14 -1.92
CA SER A 75 -4.87 20.83 -1.48
C SER A 75 -4.23 22.02 -0.76
N ALA A 76 -4.38 23.25 -1.28
CA ALA A 76 -3.83 24.46 -0.64
C ALA A 76 -4.45 24.73 0.73
N LEU A 77 -5.78 24.57 0.87
CA LEU A 77 -6.48 24.75 2.14
C LEU A 77 -6.00 23.75 3.21
N MET A 78 -5.77 22.49 2.86
CA MET A 78 -5.20 21.50 3.79
C MET A 78 -3.77 21.84 4.15
N MET A 79 -2.92 22.18 3.17
CA MET A 79 -1.54 22.59 3.45
C MET A 79 -1.46 23.84 4.31
N GLN A 80 -2.37 24.80 4.15
CA GLN A 80 -2.40 26.02 4.96
C GLN A 80 -2.50 25.73 6.46
N THR A 81 -3.41 24.86 6.87
CA THR A 81 -3.57 24.49 8.29
C THR A 81 -2.45 23.55 8.76
N TYR A 82 -2.03 22.60 7.93
CA TYR A 82 -0.88 21.76 8.25
C TYR A 82 0.39 22.58 8.50
N TYR A 83 0.70 23.59 7.66
CA TYR A 83 1.84 24.47 7.88
C TYR A 83 1.72 25.30 9.15
N ALA A 84 0.52 25.76 9.52
CA ALA A 84 0.30 26.46 10.78
C ALA A 84 0.63 25.55 11.97
N CYS A 85 0.08 24.33 11.99
CA CYS A 85 0.39 23.35 13.04
C CYS A 85 1.88 22.99 13.08
N LEU A 86 2.50 22.79 11.91
CA LEU A 86 3.92 22.45 11.81
C LEU A 86 4.82 23.57 12.35
N LEU A 87 4.47 24.84 12.09
CA LEU A 87 5.21 25.99 12.61
C LEU A 87 5.08 26.12 14.15
N ASP A 88 3.87 25.93 14.69
CA ASP A 88 3.65 25.93 16.13
C ASP A 88 4.46 24.83 16.84
N GLU A 89 4.50 23.63 16.24
CA GLU A 89 5.31 22.53 16.76
C GLU A 89 6.81 22.82 16.62
N TRP A 90 7.24 23.41 15.50
CA TRP A 90 8.62 23.80 15.27
C TRP A 90 9.10 24.80 16.32
N GLU A 91 8.32 25.83 16.63
CA GLU A 91 8.65 26.80 17.66
C GLU A 91 8.87 26.15 19.03
N LYS A 92 8.01 25.17 19.40
CA LYS A 92 8.18 24.38 20.63
C LYS A 92 9.47 23.57 20.61
N GLN A 93 9.74 22.85 19.50
CA GLN A 93 10.98 22.07 19.38
C GLN A 93 12.23 22.94 19.44
N MET A 94 12.20 24.15 18.86
CA MET A 94 13.31 25.09 18.90
C MET A 94 13.50 25.71 20.28
N GLY A 95 12.40 25.96 21.02
CA GLY A 95 12.46 26.44 22.43
C GLY A 95 13.15 25.44 23.36
N ASP A 96 12.91 24.16 23.13
CA ASP A 96 13.45 23.05 23.93
C ASP A 96 14.82 22.55 23.44
N PHE A 97 15.26 22.99 22.24
CA PHE A 97 16.49 22.49 21.64
C PHE A 97 17.73 22.86 22.47
N ARG A 98 18.57 21.85 22.69
CA ARG A 98 19.90 22.03 23.30
C ARG A 98 20.95 21.40 22.37
N LEU A 99 22.07 22.12 22.23
CA LEU A 99 23.19 21.59 21.45
C LEU A 99 23.69 20.28 22.09
N PRO A 100 23.88 19.23 21.31
CA PRO A 100 24.49 18.01 21.82
C PRO A 100 25.90 18.28 22.33
N ASP A 101 26.26 17.64 23.44
CA ASP A 101 27.59 17.75 24.00
C ASP A 101 28.68 17.40 23.00
N LYS A 102 29.80 18.16 23.03
CA LYS A 102 30.95 17.89 22.17
C LYS A 102 31.48 16.50 22.47
N ARG A 103 31.63 15.67 21.44
CA ARG A 103 32.20 14.32 21.57
C ARG A 103 33.62 14.43 22.18
N PRO A 104 33.94 13.73 23.27
CA PRO A 104 35.32 13.65 23.74
C PRO A 104 36.19 12.93 22.73
N LEU A 105 37.34 13.51 22.38
CA LEU A 105 38.28 13.06 21.35
C LEU A 105 38.91 11.67 21.62
N LEU A 106 38.68 11.06 22.78
CA LEU A 106 39.42 9.89 23.27
C LEU A 106 38.60 8.64 23.56
N ASN A 107 37.32 8.54 23.15
CA ASN A 107 36.56 7.31 23.39
C ASN A 107 36.43 6.41 22.15
N LEU A 108 37.30 5.39 22.09
CA LEU A 108 37.25 4.29 21.07
C LEU A 108 36.17 3.21 21.34
N GLY A 109 35.27 3.42 22.29
CA GLY A 109 34.16 2.48 22.59
C GLY A 109 32.87 2.82 21.86
N LYS A 110 32.01 1.81 21.60
CA LYS A 110 30.65 1.98 21.09
C LYS A 110 29.84 2.88 22.02
N GLN A 111 29.86 4.19 21.78
CA GLN A 111 28.98 5.11 22.50
C GLN A 111 27.58 5.02 21.93
N LYS A 112 26.58 4.90 22.79
CA LYS A 112 25.20 5.20 22.43
C LYS A 112 25.16 6.61 21.85
N GLN A 113 24.65 6.72 20.62
CA GLN A 113 24.40 8.02 19.99
C GLN A 113 23.45 8.79 20.93
N ALA A 114 23.81 10.02 21.30
CA ALA A 114 22.91 10.87 22.08
C ALA A 114 21.59 11.00 21.32
N GLU A 115 20.49 10.63 21.96
CA GLU A 115 19.15 10.81 21.42
C GLU A 115 18.92 12.30 21.22
N LEU A 116 18.57 12.69 20.01
CA LEU A 116 18.24 14.08 19.66
C LEU A 116 16.72 14.14 19.44
N PRO A 117 15.92 14.62 20.43
CA PRO A 117 14.46 14.67 20.33
C PRO A 117 13.95 15.37 19.06
N LEU A 118 14.64 16.42 18.64
CA LEU A 118 14.36 17.11 17.38
C LEU A 118 14.44 16.17 16.16
N LEU A 119 15.40 15.24 16.14
CA LEU A 119 15.53 14.27 15.04
C LEU A 119 14.35 13.31 14.98
N ASP A 120 13.88 12.86 16.14
CA ASP A 120 12.73 11.94 16.21
C ASP A 120 11.45 12.64 15.78
N TRP A 121 11.27 13.91 16.19
CA TRP A 121 10.17 14.73 15.70
C TRP A 121 10.22 14.93 14.18
N VAL A 122 11.39 15.31 13.61
CA VAL A 122 11.54 15.48 12.16
C VAL A 122 11.25 14.18 11.41
N ARG A 123 11.73 13.03 11.90
CA ARG A 123 11.44 11.72 11.32
C ARG A 123 9.96 11.39 11.37
N SER A 124 9.31 11.61 12.50
CA SER A 124 7.86 11.35 12.63
C SER A 124 7.03 12.16 11.63
N LYS A 125 7.45 13.41 11.32
CA LYS A 125 6.78 14.22 10.28
C LYS A 125 7.06 13.70 8.86
N GLY A 126 8.23 13.12 8.62
CA GLY A 126 8.58 12.51 7.33
C GLY A 126 7.88 11.19 7.05
N ASP A 127 7.61 10.41 8.10
CA ASP A 127 7.09 9.04 7.99
C ASP A 127 5.55 8.97 8.10
N SER A 128 4.88 10.03 8.57
CA SER A 128 3.43 10.06 8.73
C SER A 128 2.71 10.41 7.43
N CYS A 129 1.53 9.80 7.22
CA CYS A 129 0.65 10.11 6.08
C CYS A 129 -0.78 9.67 6.35
N TYR A 130 -1.72 10.61 6.25
CA TYR A 130 -3.15 10.34 6.44
C TYR A 130 -3.68 9.25 5.50
N ILE A 131 -3.31 9.30 4.21
CA ILE A 131 -3.79 8.33 3.22
C ILE A 131 -3.18 6.94 3.47
N CYS A 132 -1.86 6.85 3.75
CA CYS A 132 -1.23 5.58 4.10
C CYS A 132 -1.89 4.92 5.32
N GLY A 133 -2.14 5.69 6.38
CA GLY A 133 -2.82 5.17 7.57
C GLY A 133 -4.23 4.65 7.27
N ARG A 134 -4.99 5.34 6.41
CA ARG A 134 -6.31 4.86 5.97
C ARG A 134 -6.24 3.59 5.12
N ILE A 135 -5.22 3.48 4.27
CA ILE A 135 -4.97 2.26 3.48
C ILE A 135 -4.69 1.09 4.43
N GLU A 136 -3.75 1.26 5.35
CA GLU A 136 -3.35 0.24 6.32
C GLU A 136 -4.52 -0.24 7.18
N GLU A 137 -5.29 0.68 7.77
CA GLU A 137 -6.49 0.36 8.55
C GLU A 137 -7.53 -0.46 7.76
N ASN A 138 -7.72 -0.16 6.47
CA ASN A 138 -8.67 -0.90 5.64
C ASN A 138 -8.11 -2.26 5.22
N LEU A 139 -6.83 -2.34 4.88
CA LEU A 139 -6.19 -3.61 4.52
C LEU A 139 -6.19 -4.58 5.69
N ASP A 140 -5.93 -4.14 6.91
CA ASP A 140 -6.03 -4.97 8.12
C ASP A 140 -7.41 -5.61 8.25
N ARG A 141 -8.48 -4.83 8.02
CA ARG A 141 -9.85 -5.35 8.01
C ARG A 141 -10.09 -6.35 6.88
N TYR A 142 -9.52 -6.11 5.70
CA TYR A 142 -9.65 -7.01 4.55
C TYR A 142 -8.87 -8.31 4.77
N TYR A 143 -7.71 -8.29 5.45
CA TYR A 143 -7.03 -9.52 5.87
C TYR A 143 -7.89 -10.32 6.84
N SER A 144 -8.42 -9.68 7.88
CA SER A 144 -9.32 -10.37 8.82
C SER A 144 -10.57 -10.93 8.11
N THR A 145 -11.14 -10.18 7.16
CA THR A 145 -12.28 -10.65 6.34
C THR A 145 -11.89 -11.84 5.47
N PHE A 146 -10.71 -11.83 4.85
CA PHE A 146 -10.19 -12.96 4.07
C PHE A 146 -10.14 -14.23 4.93
N PHE A 147 -9.64 -14.17 6.18
CA PHE A 147 -9.58 -15.32 7.07
C PHE A 147 -10.93 -15.80 7.58
N VAL A 148 -11.95 -14.97 7.53
CA VAL A 148 -13.34 -15.39 7.73
C VAL A 148 -13.86 -16.12 6.48
N LEU A 149 -13.60 -15.57 5.28
CA LEU A 149 -14.11 -16.09 4.01
C LEU A 149 -13.51 -17.43 3.60
N ILE A 150 -12.23 -17.70 3.91
CA ILE A 150 -11.61 -19.01 3.59
C ILE A 150 -12.23 -20.19 4.35
N LYS A 151 -13.19 -19.97 5.25
CA LYS A 151 -14.01 -21.04 5.84
C LYS A 151 -15.04 -21.56 4.86
N ASP A 152 -15.40 -20.76 3.85
CA ASP A 152 -16.35 -21.11 2.80
C ASP A 152 -15.63 -21.80 1.61
N PRO A 153 -16.05 -23.01 1.22
CA PRO A 153 -15.44 -23.73 0.09
C PRO A 153 -15.47 -22.97 -1.22
N GLU A 154 -16.55 -22.23 -1.52
CA GLU A 154 -16.67 -21.44 -2.75
C GLU A 154 -15.62 -20.32 -2.82
N PHE A 155 -15.31 -19.71 -1.67
CA PHE A 155 -14.26 -18.70 -1.63
C PHE A 155 -12.86 -19.31 -1.71
N ARG A 156 -12.64 -20.50 -1.13
CA ARG A 156 -11.38 -21.25 -1.30
C ARG A 156 -11.07 -21.51 -2.77
N GLU A 157 -12.08 -21.91 -3.54
CA GLU A 157 -11.93 -22.12 -4.97
C GLU A 157 -11.49 -20.84 -5.69
N LYS A 158 -12.08 -19.68 -5.36
CA LYS A 158 -11.64 -18.38 -5.89
C LYS A 158 -10.19 -18.06 -5.54
N VAL A 159 -9.76 -18.38 -4.31
CA VAL A 159 -8.36 -18.20 -3.90
C VAL A 159 -7.44 -19.09 -4.73
N GLU A 160 -7.77 -20.36 -4.91
CA GLU A 160 -6.98 -21.33 -5.68
C GLU A 160 -6.91 -20.98 -7.17
N GLN A 161 -7.93 -20.34 -7.73
CA GLN A 161 -7.98 -19.88 -9.12
C GLN A 161 -7.34 -18.50 -9.32
N SER A 162 -7.00 -17.78 -8.24
CA SER A 162 -6.39 -16.47 -8.33
C SER A 162 -4.95 -16.53 -8.87
N LYS A 163 -4.40 -15.37 -9.24
CA LYS A 163 -3.00 -15.26 -9.65
C LYS A 163 -2.03 -15.12 -8.47
N GLY A 164 -2.47 -15.44 -7.25
CA GLY A 164 -1.68 -15.33 -6.04
C GLY A 164 -1.49 -13.87 -5.58
N PHE A 165 -0.34 -13.56 -5.03
CA PHE A 165 -0.09 -12.29 -4.35
C PHE A 165 1.20 -11.65 -4.87
N CYS A 166 1.38 -10.36 -4.67
CA CYS A 166 2.70 -9.74 -4.75
C CYS A 166 3.53 -10.09 -3.50
N VAL A 167 4.84 -9.95 -3.59
CA VAL A 167 5.75 -10.31 -2.48
C VAL A 167 5.41 -9.53 -1.21
N HIS A 168 5.06 -8.24 -1.34
CA HIS A 168 4.69 -7.40 -0.19
C HIS A 168 3.44 -7.91 0.53
N HIS A 169 2.32 -8.05 -0.18
CA HIS A 169 1.06 -8.51 0.40
C HIS A 169 1.11 -9.99 0.81
N PHE A 170 1.97 -10.79 0.19
CA PHE A 170 2.20 -12.16 0.63
C PHE A 170 2.83 -12.21 2.03
N ALA A 171 3.80 -11.35 2.31
CA ALA A 171 4.39 -11.24 3.65
C ALA A 171 3.33 -10.84 4.70
N GLN A 172 2.55 -9.79 4.42
CA GLN A 172 1.46 -9.35 5.30
C GLN A 172 0.42 -10.46 5.52
N LEU A 173 0.04 -11.19 4.46
CA LEU A 173 -0.89 -12.30 4.56
C LEU A 173 -0.38 -13.41 5.50
N LEU A 174 0.92 -13.72 5.45
CA LEU A 174 1.53 -14.70 6.34
C LEU A 174 1.57 -14.21 7.79
N GLU A 175 1.82 -12.92 8.03
CA GLU A 175 1.79 -12.30 9.35
C GLU A 175 0.38 -12.36 9.97
N HIS A 176 -0.64 -12.04 9.19
CA HIS A 176 -2.04 -12.14 9.62
C HIS A 176 -2.47 -13.60 9.87
N ALA A 177 -2.00 -14.53 9.04
CA ALA A 177 -2.28 -15.96 9.22
C ALA A 177 -1.86 -16.48 10.59
N GLN A 178 -0.73 -16.02 11.12
CA GLN A 178 -0.25 -16.41 12.44
C GLN A 178 -1.17 -15.95 13.59
N LYS A 179 -1.93 -14.88 13.37
CA LYS A 179 -2.85 -14.29 14.36
C LYS A 179 -4.28 -14.83 14.24
N GLU A 180 -4.72 -15.07 13.01
CA GLU A 180 -6.14 -15.28 12.67
C GLU A 180 -6.50 -16.76 12.47
N LEU A 181 -5.54 -17.63 12.11
CA LEU A 181 -5.87 -19.01 11.72
C LEU A 181 -5.82 -19.97 12.90
N PRO A 182 -6.91 -20.72 13.13
CA PRO A 182 -6.89 -21.86 14.01
C PRO A 182 -6.09 -23.03 13.39
N ASN A 183 -5.47 -23.84 14.26
CA ASN A 183 -4.58 -24.96 13.86
C ASN A 183 -5.15 -25.88 12.77
N GLY A 184 -6.45 -26.12 12.75
CA GLY A 184 -7.09 -27.01 11.76
C GLY A 184 -7.17 -26.46 10.34
N GLN A 185 -6.84 -25.18 10.11
CA GLN A 185 -6.87 -24.54 8.80
C GLN A 185 -5.48 -24.18 8.27
N LEU A 186 -4.44 -24.25 9.11
CA LEU A 186 -3.07 -23.88 8.79
C LEU A 186 -2.51 -24.70 7.63
N GLU A 187 -2.70 -26.03 7.64
CA GLU A 187 -2.14 -26.91 6.61
C GLU A 187 -2.67 -26.56 5.23
N TRP A 188 -4.01 -26.46 5.08
CA TRP A 188 -4.61 -26.08 3.80
C TRP A 188 -4.11 -24.71 3.34
N PHE A 189 -4.13 -23.74 4.23
CA PHE A 189 -3.72 -22.37 3.93
C PHE A 189 -2.29 -22.32 3.40
N TYR A 190 -1.31 -22.78 4.18
CA TYR A 190 0.09 -22.70 3.77
C TYR A 190 0.37 -23.53 2.51
N LYS A 191 -0.19 -24.74 2.42
CA LYS A 191 -0.05 -25.57 1.22
C LYS A 191 -0.58 -24.86 -0.03
N THR A 192 -1.76 -24.23 0.07
CA THR A 192 -2.40 -23.53 -1.04
C THR A 192 -1.63 -22.27 -1.41
N VAL A 193 -1.36 -21.37 -0.46
CA VAL A 193 -0.77 -20.07 -0.78
C VAL A 193 0.69 -20.17 -1.22
N LEU A 194 1.48 -21.12 -0.66
CA LEU A 194 2.86 -21.36 -1.08
C LEU A 194 2.92 -21.91 -2.51
N LYS A 195 2.06 -22.90 -2.82
CA LYS A 195 1.92 -23.43 -4.18
C LYS A 195 1.53 -22.33 -5.16
N LEU A 196 0.46 -21.60 -4.85
CA LEU A 196 -0.07 -20.53 -5.68
C LEU A 196 0.98 -19.44 -5.95
N MET A 197 1.73 -19.06 -4.93
CA MET A 197 2.81 -18.06 -5.05
C MET A 197 3.92 -18.58 -5.96
N GLY A 198 4.39 -19.81 -5.76
CA GLY A 198 5.46 -20.41 -6.57
C GLY A 198 5.08 -20.54 -8.04
N GLU A 199 3.89 -21.08 -8.34
CA GLU A 199 3.40 -21.25 -9.71
C GLU A 199 3.25 -19.92 -10.44
N ASN A 200 2.77 -18.87 -9.76
CA ASN A 200 2.59 -17.56 -10.38
C ASN A 200 3.89 -16.76 -10.51
N LEU A 201 4.87 -16.96 -9.64
CA LEU A 201 6.22 -16.40 -9.86
C LEU A 201 6.88 -17.01 -11.11
N VAL A 202 6.74 -18.34 -11.30
CA VAL A 202 7.24 -19.02 -12.52
C VAL A 202 6.51 -18.49 -13.75
N ARG A 203 5.18 -18.41 -13.73
CA ARG A 203 4.37 -17.90 -14.85
C ARG A 203 4.80 -16.49 -15.27
N VAL A 204 4.95 -15.57 -14.31
CA VAL A 204 5.37 -14.19 -14.62
C VAL A 204 6.80 -14.15 -15.15
N LYS A 205 7.70 -14.97 -14.59
CA LYS A 205 9.08 -15.10 -15.09
C LYS A 205 9.11 -15.58 -16.54
N GLU A 206 8.34 -16.60 -16.90
CA GLU A 206 8.25 -17.12 -18.25
C GLU A 206 7.72 -16.07 -19.24
N ASP A 207 6.73 -15.27 -18.84
CA ASP A 207 6.24 -14.15 -19.64
C ASP A 207 7.32 -13.07 -19.83
N ILE A 208 8.12 -12.77 -18.81
CA ILE A 208 9.25 -11.82 -18.92
C ILE A 208 10.35 -12.37 -19.81
N ASP A 209 10.69 -13.65 -19.70
CA ASP A 209 11.67 -14.30 -20.56
C ASP A 209 11.23 -14.20 -22.04
N TRP A 210 9.95 -14.53 -22.31
CA TRP A 210 9.40 -14.41 -23.65
C TRP A 210 9.35 -12.95 -24.14
N PHE A 211 9.04 -12.00 -23.27
CA PHE A 211 9.13 -10.57 -23.61
C PHE A 211 10.53 -10.18 -24.08
N VAL A 212 11.58 -10.64 -23.39
CA VAL A 212 12.98 -10.39 -23.77
C VAL A 212 13.33 -11.07 -25.08
N GLU A 213 13.00 -12.37 -25.24
CA GLU A 213 13.26 -13.13 -26.47
C GLU A 213 12.56 -12.52 -27.68
N LYS A 214 11.35 -11.99 -27.51
CA LYS A 214 10.56 -11.36 -28.57
C LYS A 214 11.21 -10.12 -29.16
N HIS A 215 12.12 -9.48 -28.42
CA HIS A 215 12.89 -8.34 -28.93
C HIS A 215 14.12 -8.75 -29.78
N ASP A 216 14.43 -10.05 -29.88
CA ASP A 216 15.37 -10.56 -30.87
C ASP A 216 14.71 -10.49 -32.26
N TYR A 217 15.44 -9.94 -33.27
CA TYR A 217 14.94 -9.81 -34.63
C TYR A 217 14.49 -11.13 -35.25
N ARG A 218 15.08 -12.26 -34.81
CA ARG A 218 14.72 -13.63 -35.25
C ARG A 218 13.34 -14.03 -34.78
N GLN A 219 12.82 -13.43 -33.72
CA GLN A 219 11.51 -13.69 -33.14
C GLN A 219 10.48 -12.60 -33.49
N ALA A 220 10.81 -11.65 -34.38
CA ALA A 220 9.96 -10.50 -34.70
C ALA A 220 8.56 -10.90 -35.17
N SER A 221 8.42 -11.98 -35.93
CA SER A 221 7.14 -12.51 -36.43
C SER A 221 6.38 -13.41 -35.46
N ALA A 222 7.01 -13.87 -34.36
CA ALA A 222 6.38 -14.73 -33.38
C ALA A 222 5.25 -13.99 -32.62
N PRO A 223 4.19 -14.67 -32.15
CA PRO A 223 3.12 -14.03 -31.38
C PRO A 223 3.61 -13.62 -29.99
N TRP A 224 3.08 -12.51 -29.45
CA TRP A 224 3.38 -12.05 -28.10
C TRP A 224 2.90 -12.99 -26.98
N LYS A 225 1.93 -13.86 -27.27
CA LYS A 225 1.25 -14.70 -26.26
C LYS A 225 0.70 -13.83 -25.12
N THR A 226 1.06 -14.17 -23.88
CA THR A 226 0.68 -13.45 -22.66
C THR A 226 1.73 -12.43 -22.20
N ALA A 227 2.81 -12.23 -22.97
CA ALA A 227 3.96 -11.45 -22.51
C ALA A 227 3.87 -9.94 -22.79
N MET A 228 2.86 -9.44 -23.52
CA MET A 228 2.77 -8.04 -23.93
C MET A 228 2.82 -7.07 -22.72
N ASP A 229 2.20 -7.46 -21.62
CA ASP A 229 2.14 -6.70 -20.37
C ASP A 229 3.00 -7.33 -19.24
N ALA A 230 3.97 -8.17 -19.60
CA ALA A 230 4.78 -8.91 -18.62
C ALA A 230 5.57 -7.97 -17.70
N VAL A 231 6.08 -6.85 -18.23
CA VAL A 231 6.89 -5.90 -17.44
C VAL A 231 6.09 -5.26 -16.29
N PRO A 232 4.96 -4.57 -16.53
CA PRO A 232 4.18 -4.01 -15.44
C PRO A 232 3.64 -5.07 -14.47
N ARG A 233 3.22 -6.25 -14.96
CA ARG A 233 2.80 -7.36 -14.09
C ARG A 233 3.96 -7.88 -13.22
N GLY A 234 5.15 -7.98 -13.79
CA GLY A 234 6.35 -8.35 -13.04
C GLY A 234 6.69 -7.33 -11.95
N MET A 235 6.62 -6.04 -12.25
CA MET A 235 6.82 -4.97 -11.25
C MET A 235 5.80 -5.06 -10.12
N GLN A 236 4.52 -5.25 -10.45
CA GLN A 236 3.46 -5.44 -9.47
C GLN A 236 3.70 -6.69 -8.61
N LYS A 237 4.09 -7.81 -9.22
CA LYS A 237 4.36 -9.06 -8.49
C LYS A 237 5.50 -8.91 -7.47
N LEU A 238 6.52 -8.11 -7.79
CA LEU A 238 7.69 -7.91 -6.92
C LEU A 238 7.43 -6.93 -5.78
N LYS A 239 6.68 -5.83 -5.99
CA LYS A 239 6.62 -4.73 -5.03
C LYS A 239 5.21 -4.26 -4.66
N GLY A 240 4.18 -4.80 -5.32
CA GLY A 240 2.82 -4.27 -5.21
C GLY A 240 2.60 -3.06 -6.10
N GLY A 241 1.32 -2.64 -6.22
CA GLY A 241 0.89 -1.57 -7.10
C GLY A 241 1.17 -1.85 -8.57
N HIS A 242 0.29 -1.44 -9.47
CA HIS A 242 0.56 -1.57 -10.91
C HIS A 242 1.13 -0.25 -11.43
N PRO A 243 2.25 -0.23 -12.21
CA PRO A 243 2.87 1.02 -12.66
C PRO A 243 1.97 1.93 -13.50
N SER A 244 0.94 1.35 -14.13
CA SER A 244 -0.05 2.10 -14.92
C SER A 244 -1.31 2.47 -14.13
N ASP A 245 -1.36 2.17 -12.83
CA ASP A 245 -2.50 2.56 -12.00
C ASP A 245 -2.58 4.07 -11.92
N LYS A 246 -3.75 4.58 -12.31
CA LYS A 246 -4.02 6.00 -12.15
C LYS A 246 -4.29 6.31 -10.68
N PRO A 247 -3.92 7.51 -10.22
CA PRO A 247 -4.13 7.92 -8.83
C PRO A 247 -5.62 7.98 -8.44
N TYR A 248 -6.52 8.05 -9.43
CA TYR A 248 -7.97 8.17 -9.24
C TYR A 248 -8.70 7.80 -10.53
N LYS A 249 -9.96 7.38 -10.40
CA LYS A 249 -10.86 7.27 -11.54
C LYS A 249 -11.38 8.65 -11.90
N THR A 250 -11.17 9.09 -13.14
CA THR A 250 -11.64 10.36 -13.68
C THR A 250 -13.05 10.25 -14.25
N ASP A 251 -13.89 9.40 -13.69
CA ASP A 251 -15.29 9.31 -14.10
C ASP A 251 -16.05 10.53 -13.54
N PHE A 252 -16.06 11.59 -14.35
CA PHE A 252 -16.99 12.71 -14.22
C PHE A 252 -18.08 12.55 -15.27
#